data_297c043af33b79ac08569f86d56603b4
#
_entry.id   297c043af33b79ac08569f86d56603b4
#
_cell.length_a   1.000
_cell.length_b   1.000
_cell.length_c   1.000
_cell.angle_alpha   90.00
_cell.angle_beta   90.00
_cell.angle_gamma   90.00
#
_symmetry.space_group_name_H-M   'P 1'
#
loop_
_entity.id
_entity.type
_entity.pdbx_description
1 polymer ?
#
loop_
_entity_poly.entity_id
_entity_poly.type
_entity_poly.pdbx_seq_one_letter_code
_entity_poly.pdbx_strand_id
1 'polypeptide(L)'
;MLKSRPLLNRSKAPTIRPTNPHIAGHRFHRVGANHYASDNHTLKECISFAYDLPPGLISGGPDWINSAKYDIVLPTPPNLDRMGVLPTFQAFLADRFKLLLHHEPKLLPIYNLVIGDSELKLTKSTVSHQGQSLLIGGTPQGMILPARNATMVEFVSILQRLILDRPVVDKTGLPGRYDFDLKWARPGPDAITGVQQLGLGLDPAEAIVDTLVVDFIEKPDAN
;
A
#
# COMPACT_ATOMS: atom_id res chain seq x y z
N MET A 1 -6.87 29.30 -0.68
CA MET A 1 -5.44 29.37 -1.03
C MET A 1 -4.75 28.17 -0.39
N LEU A 2 -4.47 27.13 -1.18
CA LEU A 2 -3.65 26.01 -0.72
C LEU A 2 -2.22 26.52 -0.52
N LYS A 3 -1.75 26.52 0.73
CA LYS A 3 -0.34 26.81 1.01
C LYS A 3 0.50 25.71 0.34
N SER A 4 1.30 26.11 -0.64
CA SER A 4 2.25 25.23 -1.32
C SER A 4 3.18 24.61 -0.29
N ARG A 5 3.31 23.28 -0.31
CA ARG A 5 4.32 22.54 0.47
C ARG A 5 5.70 23.09 0.13
N PRO A 6 6.57 23.37 1.12
CA PRO A 6 7.95 23.72 0.83
C PRO A 6 8.59 22.58 0.05
N LEU A 7 9.31 22.91 -1.02
CA LEU A 7 10.07 21.97 -1.83
C LEU A 7 11.00 21.17 -0.92
N LEU A 8 10.77 19.88 -0.81
CA LEU A 8 11.64 18.96 -0.09
C LEU A 8 13.04 19.02 -0.69
N ASN A 9 14.03 19.28 0.17
CA ASN A 9 15.42 19.41 -0.25
C ASN A 9 15.84 18.13 -0.98
N ARG A 10 16.37 18.25 -2.21
CA ARG A 10 16.88 17.14 -3.03
C ARG A 10 18.27 16.70 -2.54
N SER A 11 18.40 16.43 -1.26
CA SER A 11 19.63 15.94 -0.63
C SER A 11 20.02 14.58 -1.22
N LYS A 12 21.33 14.33 -1.33
CA LYS A 12 21.86 12.99 -1.64
C LYS A 12 21.69 12.00 -0.48
N ALA A 13 21.36 12.48 0.71
CA ALA A 13 21.13 11.68 1.91
C ALA A 13 19.62 11.60 2.22
N PRO A 14 19.16 10.50 2.83
CA PRO A 14 17.80 10.38 3.34
C PRO A 14 17.48 11.51 4.34
N THR A 15 16.26 12.04 4.26
CA THR A 15 15.78 13.03 5.23
C THR A 15 14.53 12.50 5.93
N ILE A 16 14.41 12.83 7.22
CA ILE A 16 13.24 12.54 8.04
C ILE A 16 12.94 13.75 8.91
N ARG A 17 11.66 14.05 9.07
CA ARG A 17 11.19 15.08 9.99
C ARG A 17 9.79 14.75 10.50
N PRO A 18 9.41 15.17 11.72
CA PRO A 18 8.02 15.12 12.15
C PRO A 18 7.13 15.89 11.17
N THR A 19 5.97 15.34 10.86
CA THR A 19 5.01 15.98 9.96
C THR A 19 4.41 17.22 10.62
N ASN A 20 4.23 18.28 9.82
CA ASN A 20 3.47 19.44 10.26
C ASN A 20 1.99 19.06 10.40
N PRO A 21 1.39 19.16 11.62
CA PRO A 21 0.00 18.72 11.87
C PRO A 21 -1.05 19.52 11.09
N HIS A 22 -0.68 20.68 10.56
CA HIS A 22 -1.59 21.52 9.75
C HIS A 22 -1.65 21.13 8.27
N ILE A 23 -0.89 20.11 7.83
CA ILE A 23 -0.91 19.63 6.45
C ILE A 23 -1.83 18.42 6.37
N ALA A 24 -2.91 18.57 5.61
CA ALA A 24 -3.85 17.47 5.36
C ALA A 24 -3.35 16.52 4.27
N GLY A 25 -3.86 15.28 4.32
CA GLY A 25 -3.56 14.23 3.35
C GLY A 25 -2.25 13.51 3.63
N HIS A 26 -2.15 12.29 3.12
CA HIS A 26 -0.95 11.44 3.18
C HIS A 26 -0.73 10.79 1.82
N ARG A 27 0.51 10.51 1.45
CA ARG A 27 0.84 9.83 0.20
C ARG A 27 2.26 9.29 0.18
N PHE A 28 2.41 8.15 -0.50
CA PHE A 28 3.69 7.66 -0.99
C PHE A 28 3.82 8.05 -2.46
N HIS A 29 4.90 8.69 -2.86
CA HIS A 29 5.05 9.17 -4.23
C HIS A 29 6.50 9.40 -4.63
N ARG A 30 6.72 9.46 -5.93
CA ARG A 30 8.03 9.83 -6.50
C ARG A 30 8.21 11.35 -6.45
N VAL A 31 9.45 11.76 -6.18
CA VAL A 31 9.88 13.15 -6.21
C VAL A 31 11.00 13.31 -7.24
N GLY A 32 10.66 13.80 -8.41
CA GLY A 32 11.59 13.82 -9.54
C GLY A 32 11.95 12.42 -10.04
N ALA A 33 13.13 12.27 -10.62
CA ALA A 33 13.57 11.02 -11.25
C ALA A 33 14.17 10.03 -10.25
N ASN A 34 14.73 10.49 -9.13
CA ASN A 34 15.65 9.74 -8.28
C ASN A 34 15.37 9.88 -6.77
N HIS A 35 14.14 10.23 -6.39
CA HIS A 35 13.70 10.24 -4.99
C HIS A 35 12.31 9.64 -4.85
N TYR A 36 12.05 9.08 -3.69
CA TYR A 36 10.73 8.63 -3.26
C TYR A 36 10.40 9.23 -1.90
N ALA A 37 9.16 9.64 -1.71
CA ALA A 37 8.73 10.30 -0.50
C ALA A 37 7.52 9.60 0.15
N SER A 38 7.50 9.68 1.47
CA SER A 38 6.36 9.40 2.33
C SER A 38 5.97 10.69 3.02
N ASP A 39 4.76 11.17 2.78
CA ASP A 39 4.23 12.39 3.40
C ASP A 39 3.14 12.06 4.40
N ASN A 40 3.28 12.52 5.66
CA ASN A 40 2.24 12.47 6.70
C ASN A 40 1.77 11.05 7.05
N HIS A 41 2.66 10.07 7.02
CA HIS A 41 2.36 8.70 7.46
C HIS A 41 2.84 8.44 8.88
N THR A 42 2.08 7.61 9.61
CA THR A 42 2.57 7.00 10.85
C THR A 42 3.71 6.04 10.55
N LEU A 43 4.53 5.76 11.56
CA LEU A 43 5.63 4.82 11.33
C LEU A 43 5.12 3.41 11.02
N LYS A 44 4.00 3.01 11.62
CA LYS A 44 3.35 1.73 11.28
C LYS A 44 2.92 1.66 9.81
N GLU A 45 2.42 2.76 9.24
CA GLU A 45 2.10 2.85 7.81
C GLU A 45 3.36 2.81 6.93
N CYS A 46 4.47 3.39 7.40
CA CYS A 46 5.77 3.28 6.72
C CYS A 46 6.30 1.85 6.72
N ILE A 47 6.17 1.12 7.84
CA ILE A 47 6.52 -0.32 7.91
C ILE A 47 5.60 -1.12 6.98
N SER A 48 4.29 -0.89 7.04
CA SER A 48 3.29 -1.49 6.14
C SER A 48 3.65 -1.31 4.67
N PHE A 49 4.05 -0.11 4.29
CA PHE A 49 4.51 0.17 2.93
C PHE A 49 5.79 -0.59 2.58
N ALA A 50 6.80 -0.54 3.47
CA ALA A 50 8.12 -1.13 3.23
C ALA A 50 8.08 -2.66 3.09
N TYR A 51 7.20 -3.32 3.83
CA TYR A 51 7.06 -4.78 3.83
C TYR A 51 5.88 -5.29 3.00
N ASP A 52 5.18 -4.39 2.31
CA ASP A 52 4.02 -4.69 1.45
C ASP A 52 2.90 -5.47 2.18
N LEU A 53 2.70 -5.18 3.46
CA LEU A 53 1.71 -5.82 4.31
C LEU A 53 0.63 -4.83 4.79
N PRO A 54 -0.62 -5.27 4.97
CA PRO A 54 -1.64 -4.45 5.64
C PRO A 54 -1.18 -4.05 7.05
N PRO A 55 -1.48 -2.83 7.53
CA PRO A 55 -1.12 -2.40 8.89
C PRO A 55 -1.67 -3.33 9.98
N GLY A 56 -2.80 -4.00 9.73
CA GLY A 56 -3.40 -4.99 10.64
C GLY A 56 -2.56 -6.26 10.85
N LEU A 57 -1.63 -6.56 9.95
CA LEU A 57 -0.71 -7.68 10.06
C LEU A 57 0.62 -7.32 10.75
N ILE A 58 0.73 -6.09 11.27
CA ILE A 58 1.90 -5.62 12.00
C ILE A 58 1.52 -5.41 13.46
N SER A 59 2.20 -6.10 14.36
CA SER A 59 2.00 -6.04 15.81
C SER A 59 3.29 -5.70 16.55
N GLY A 60 3.21 -5.54 17.87
CA GLY A 60 4.38 -5.19 18.69
C GLY A 60 4.80 -3.72 18.55
N GLY A 61 5.98 -3.42 19.11
CA GLY A 61 6.49 -2.06 19.20
C GLY A 61 5.74 -1.15 20.15
N PRO A 62 6.26 0.05 20.44
CA PRO A 62 5.65 1.03 21.33
C PRO A 62 4.48 1.77 20.65
N ASP A 63 3.54 2.29 21.47
CA ASP A 63 2.32 2.95 20.99
C ASP A 63 2.55 4.11 20.01
N TRP A 64 3.67 4.81 20.15
CA TRP A 64 3.96 5.96 19.30
C TRP A 64 4.11 5.62 17.81
N ILE A 65 4.39 4.36 17.43
CA ILE A 65 4.45 3.98 16.02
C ILE A 65 3.10 4.13 15.31
N ASN A 66 2.00 4.07 16.08
CA ASN A 66 0.65 4.20 15.57
C ASN A 66 0.18 5.67 15.44
N SER A 67 0.88 6.61 16.04
CA SER A 67 0.46 8.02 16.14
C SER A 67 1.49 9.03 15.64
N ALA A 68 2.79 8.78 15.85
CA ALA A 68 3.83 9.68 15.38
C ALA A 68 3.96 9.63 13.86
N LYS A 69 3.80 10.80 13.23
CA LYS A 69 3.82 10.94 11.77
C LYS A 69 5.08 11.62 11.29
N TYR A 70 5.57 11.13 10.17
CA TYR A 70 6.82 11.60 9.58
C TYR A 70 6.65 11.93 8.09
N ASP A 71 7.42 12.94 7.66
CA ASP A 71 7.73 13.18 6.26
C ASP A 71 9.13 12.61 5.99
N ILE A 72 9.23 11.67 5.08
CA ILE A 72 10.47 10.97 4.73
C ILE A 72 10.75 11.19 3.25
N VAL A 73 12.01 11.48 2.91
CA VAL A 73 12.47 11.49 1.51
C VAL A 73 13.70 10.63 1.38
N LEU A 74 13.64 9.67 0.49
CA LEU A 74 14.73 8.72 0.22
C LEU A 74 15.30 8.95 -1.18
N PRO A 75 16.61 9.09 -1.34
CA PRO A 75 17.23 8.96 -2.65
C PRO A 75 17.09 7.51 -3.15
N THR A 76 16.74 7.36 -4.41
CA THR A 76 16.54 6.07 -5.07
C THR A 76 17.21 6.05 -6.43
N PRO A 77 17.55 4.89 -6.97
CA PRO A 77 17.86 4.78 -8.38
C PRO A 77 16.75 5.38 -9.25
N PRO A 78 17.09 5.92 -10.44
CA PRO A 78 16.09 6.51 -11.30
C PRO A 78 15.07 5.47 -11.78
N ASN A 79 13.82 5.93 -11.91
CA ASN A 79 12.72 5.15 -12.51
C ASN A 79 12.31 3.86 -11.80
N LEU A 80 12.66 3.67 -10.53
CA LEU A 80 12.11 2.56 -9.74
C LEU A 80 10.60 2.70 -9.62
N ASP A 81 9.91 1.58 -9.83
CA ASP A 81 8.50 1.44 -9.46
C ASP A 81 8.32 1.30 -7.94
N ARG A 82 7.09 1.09 -7.50
CA ARG A 82 6.79 0.90 -6.08
C ARG A 82 7.53 -0.31 -5.49
N MET A 83 7.55 -1.42 -6.19
CA MET A 83 8.19 -2.65 -5.68
C MET A 83 9.70 -2.50 -5.56
N GLY A 84 10.32 -1.84 -6.54
CA GLY A 84 11.76 -1.58 -6.50
C GLY A 84 12.21 -0.64 -5.38
N VAL A 85 11.32 0.20 -4.84
CA VAL A 85 11.66 1.12 -3.76
C VAL A 85 11.57 0.47 -2.36
N LEU A 86 10.84 -0.65 -2.19
CA LEU A 86 10.62 -1.27 -0.88
C LEU A 86 11.92 -1.63 -0.14
N PRO A 87 12.93 -2.24 -0.76
CA PRO A 87 14.20 -2.55 -0.08
C PRO A 87 14.91 -1.29 0.45
N THR A 88 14.81 -0.17 -0.26
CA THR A 88 15.38 1.11 0.19
C THR A 88 14.66 1.63 1.44
N PHE A 89 13.32 1.49 1.50
CA PHE A 89 12.56 1.83 2.70
C PHE A 89 12.88 0.91 3.88
N GLN A 90 13.00 -0.40 3.66
CA GLN A 90 13.39 -1.37 4.69
C GLN A 90 14.75 -1.01 5.30
N ALA A 91 15.76 -0.80 4.45
CA ALA A 91 17.11 -0.41 4.89
C ALA A 91 17.10 0.92 5.67
N PHE A 92 16.33 1.90 5.22
CA PHE A 92 16.17 3.18 5.90
C PHE A 92 15.53 3.02 7.29
N LEU A 93 14.46 2.22 7.41
CA LEU A 93 13.80 1.98 8.70
C LEU A 93 14.74 1.26 9.67
N ALA A 94 15.48 0.26 9.20
CA ALA A 94 16.47 -0.46 10.00
C ALA A 94 17.60 0.47 10.50
N ASP A 95 18.11 1.36 9.64
CA ASP A 95 19.19 2.27 9.99
C ASP A 95 18.73 3.39 10.92
N ARG A 96 17.68 4.12 10.55
CA ARG A 96 17.28 5.37 11.21
C ARG A 96 16.43 5.17 12.45
N PHE A 97 15.61 4.12 12.48
CA PHE A 97 14.74 3.78 13.60
C PHE A 97 15.22 2.56 14.38
N LYS A 98 16.34 1.95 14.00
CA LYS A 98 16.85 0.71 14.59
C LYS A 98 15.81 -0.41 14.59
N LEU A 99 14.96 -0.42 13.55
CA LEU A 99 13.86 -1.37 13.43
C LEU A 99 14.38 -2.79 13.39
N LEU A 100 13.97 -3.59 14.38
CA LEU A 100 14.11 -5.04 14.40
C LEU A 100 12.72 -5.65 14.42
N LEU A 101 12.52 -6.67 13.62
CA LEU A 101 11.27 -7.40 13.53
C LEU A 101 11.50 -8.86 13.17
N HIS A 102 10.53 -9.69 13.49
CA HIS A 102 10.49 -11.09 13.05
C HIS A 102 9.13 -11.43 12.42
N HIS A 103 9.12 -12.54 11.69
CA HIS A 103 7.91 -13.10 11.09
C HIS A 103 7.25 -14.09 12.07
N GLU A 104 5.93 -13.97 12.24
CA GLU A 104 5.15 -14.86 13.10
C GLU A 104 3.91 -15.34 12.31
N PRO A 105 3.78 -16.66 12.05
CA PRO A 105 2.60 -17.20 11.40
C PRO A 105 1.41 -17.21 12.37
N LYS A 106 0.27 -16.64 11.96
CA LYS A 106 -0.97 -16.58 12.74
C LYS A 106 -2.15 -17.10 11.93
N LEU A 107 -3.02 -17.87 12.55
CA LEU A 107 -4.32 -18.23 11.97
C LEU A 107 -5.23 -17.00 12.04
N LEU A 108 -5.61 -16.47 10.88
CA LEU A 108 -6.39 -15.23 10.76
C LEU A 108 -7.57 -15.42 9.80
N PRO A 109 -8.68 -14.69 10.02
CA PRO A 109 -9.72 -14.56 9.02
C PRO A 109 -9.18 -13.82 7.80
N ILE A 110 -9.45 -14.37 6.61
CA ILE A 110 -9.04 -13.87 5.31
C ILE A 110 -10.22 -13.81 4.34
N TYR A 111 -9.98 -13.27 3.16
CA TYR A 111 -10.81 -13.50 1.98
C TYR A 111 -10.04 -14.30 0.93
N ASN A 112 -10.69 -15.32 0.35
CA ASN A 112 -10.24 -15.89 -0.91
C ASN A 112 -10.86 -15.09 -2.06
N LEU A 113 -10.03 -14.50 -2.91
CA LEU A 113 -10.48 -13.91 -4.17
C LEU A 113 -10.67 -15.04 -5.18
N VAL A 114 -11.89 -15.22 -5.63
CA VAL A 114 -12.31 -16.31 -6.53
C VAL A 114 -12.99 -15.76 -7.79
N ILE A 115 -13.17 -16.59 -8.79
CA ILE A 115 -14.10 -16.27 -9.90
C ILE A 115 -15.52 -16.47 -9.35
N GLY A 116 -16.36 -15.43 -9.46
CA GLY A 116 -17.75 -15.46 -9.01
C GLY A 116 -18.69 -16.07 -10.04
N ASP A 117 -19.98 -16.09 -9.71
CA ASP A 117 -21.02 -16.68 -10.56
C ASP A 117 -21.43 -15.80 -11.77
N SER A 118 -21.04 -14.51 -11.75
CA SER A 118 -21.36 -13.58 -12.84
C SER A 118 -20.23 -13.53 -13.89
N GLU A 119 -20.58 -13.02 -15.08
CA GLU A 119 -19.62 -12.87 -16.16
C GLU A 119 -18.38 -12.05 -15.73
N LEU A 120 -17.19 -12.56 -16.03
CA LEU A 120 -15.92 -11.93 -15.71
C LEU A 120 -15.69 -10.68 -16.59
N LYS A 121 -15.62 -9.52 -15.98
CA LYS A 121 -15.44 -8.22 -16.66
C LYS A 121 -14.00 -7.72 -16.59
N LEU A 122 -13.06 -8.62 -16.76
CA LEU A 122 -11.64 -8.31 -16.87
C LEU A 122 -11.20 -8.46 -18.32
N THR A 123 -10.64 -7.42 -18.90
CA THR A 123 -10.10 -7.48 -20.26
C THR A 123 -8.61 -7.81 -20.19
N LYS A 124 -8.13 -8.79 -20.95
CA LYS A 124 -6.70 -9.05 -21.05
C LYS A 124 -5.99 -7.81 -21.59
N SER A 125 -4.98 -7.34 -20.87
CA SER A 125 -4.21 -6.18 -21.33
C SER A 125 -3.39 -6.54 -22.56
N THR A 126 -3.39 -5.62 -23.52
CA THR A 126 -2.58 -5.73 -24.75
C THR A 126 -1.28 -4.93 -24.64
N VAL A 127 -1.08 -4.21 -23.53
CA VAL A 127 0.10 -3.36 -23.32
C VAL A 127 1.27 -4.20 -22.82
N SER A 128 2.37 -4.21 -23.58
CA SER A 128 3.60 -4.87 -23.16
C SER A 128 4.35 -4.05 -22.12
N HIS A 129 4.51 -4.58 -20.92
CA HIS A 129 5.53 -4.31 -19.89
C HIS A 129 5.81 -2.89 -19.36
N GLN A 130 5.22 -1.81 -19.85
CA GLN A 130 5.45 -0.47 -19.30
C GLN A 130 4.12 0.23 -19.01
N GLY A 131 3.92 0.65 -17.76
CA GLY A 131 2.80 1.51 -17.41
C GLY A 131 1.67 0.85 -16.62
N GLN A 132 2.00 -0.04 -15.70
CA GLN A 132 1.04 -0.48 -14.66
C GLN A 132 0.45 0.75 -13.94
N SER A 133 -0.87 0.81 -13.83
CA SER A 133 -1.57 1.83 -13.05
C SER A 133 -2.62 1.16 -12.17
N LEU A 134 -2.47 1.38 -10.86
CA LEU A 134 -3.41 1.00 -9.81
C LEU A 134 -3.53 2.18 -8.85
N LEU A 135 -4.28 3.21 -9.25
CA LEU A 135 -4.40 4.46 -8.50
C LEU A 135 -5.83 4.66 -8.02
N ILE A 136 -6.03 4.57 -6.70
CA ILE A 136 -7.34 4.86 -6.11
C ILE A 136 -7.64 6.35 -6.22
N GLY A 137 -8.79 6.67 -6.77
CA GLY A 137 -9.32 8.02 -6.89
C GLY A 137 -10.72 8.17 -6.31
N GLY A 138 -11.05 9.40 -5.89
CA GLY A 138 -12.41 9.76 -5.52
C GLY A 138 -13.17 10.30 -6.74
N THR A 139 -14.46 9.96 -6.85
CA THR A 139 -15.40 10.53 -7.79
C THR A 139 -16.60 11.13 -7.03
N PRO A 140 -17.45 11.94 -7.65
CA PRO A 140 -18.68 12.41 -7.01
C PRO A 140 -19.61 11.27 -6.55
N GLN A 141 -19.54 10.11 -7.21
CA GLN A 141 -20.36 8.93 -6.94
C GLN A 141 -19.71 7.92 -6.00
N GLY A 142 -18.44 8.11 -5.62
CA GLY A 142 -17.74 7.17 -4.76
C GLY A 142 -16.24 7.08 -5.05
N MET A 143 -15.72 5.88 -4.96
CA MET A 143 -14.31 5.57 -5.21
C MET A 143 -14.16 4.76 -6.49
N ILE A 144 -13.02 4.92 -7.15
CA ILE A 144 -12.64 4.14 -8.32
C ILE A 144 -11.17 3.71 -8.21
N LEU A 145 -10.90 2.47 -8.60
CA LEU A 145 -9.57 1.94 -8.85
C LEU A 145 -9.49 1.53 -10.32
N PRO A 146 -9.03 2.39 -11.22
CA PRO A 146 -8.71 1.98 -12.58
C PRO A 146 -7.44 1.13 -12.56
N ALA A 147 -7.59 -0.14 -12.88
CA ALA A 147 -6.48 -1.08 -13.07
C ALA A 147 -6.13 -1.14 -14.56
N ARG A 148 -4.87 -0.91 -14.89
CA ARG A 148 -4.35 -1.02 -16.26
C ARG A 148 -3.07 -1.84 -16.23
N ASN A 149 -3.02 -2.86 -17.07
CA ASN A 149 -1.89 -3.78 -17.15
C ASN A 149 -1.53 -4.41 -15.79
N ALA A 150 -2.53 -4.72 -14.97
CA ALA A 150 -2.37 -5.21 -13.61
C ALA A 150 -2.46 -6.74 -13.52
N THR A 151 -1.61 -7.36 -12.72
CA THR A 151 -1.74 -8.78 -12.33
C THR A 151 -2.73 -8.95 -11.18
N MET A 152 -3.23 -10.16 -10.96
CA MET A 152 -4.06 -10.47 -9.79
C MET A 152 -3.28 -10.28 -8.47
N VAL A 153 -2.00 -10.57 -8.44
CA VAL A 153 -1.13 -10.32 -7.27
C VAL A 153 -1.10 -8.84 -6.90
N GLU A 154 -0.93 -7.96 -7.89
CA GLU A 154 -0.94 -6.51 -7.68
C GLU A 154 -2.32 -6.01 -7.25
N PHE A 155 -3.39 -6.56 -7.80
CA PHE A 155 -4.75 -6.25 -7.41
C PHE A 155 -5.05 -6.68 -5.96
N VAL A 156 -4.70 -7.90 -5.60
CA VAL A 156 -4.81 -8.41 -4.22
C VAL A 156 -4.04 -7.55 -3.23
N SER A 157 -2.81 -7.15 -3.55
CA SER A 157 -2.01 -6.25 -2.71
C SER A 157 -2.73 -4.92 -2.43
N ILE A 158 -3.39 -4.34 -3.43
CA ILE A 158 -4.17 -3.10 -3.24
C ILE A 158 -5.44 -3.36 -2.41
N LEU A 159 -6.18 -4.43 -2.69
CA LEU A 159 -7.40 -4.78 -1.95
C LEU A 159 -7.12 -4.90 -0.46
N GLN A 160 -6.16 -5.70 -0.06
CA GLN A 160 -5.86 -5.98 1.34
C GLN A 160 -5.23 -4.81 2.10
N ARG A 161 -4.50 -3.91 1.42
CA ARG A 161 -3.82 -2.79 2.09
C ARG A 161 -4.65 -1.53 2.22
N LEU A 162 -5.51 -1.24 1.25
CA LEU A 162 -6.15 0.06 1.14
C LEU A 162 -7.67 0.00 1.11
N ILE A 163 -8.27 -1.16 0.90
CA ILE A 163 -9.69 -1.29 0.59
C ILE A 163 -10.42 -2.19 1.57
N LEU A 164 -9.85 -3.36 1.88
CA LEU A 164 -10.47 -4.37 2.74
C LEU A 164 -9.86 -4.38 4.15
N ASP A 165 -10.57 -5.01 5.08
CA ASP A 165 -10.19 -5.13 6.50
C ASP A 165 -9.38 -6.40 6.81
N ARG A 166 -9.23 -7.30 5.83
CA ARG A 166 -8.60 -8.62 5.99
C ARG A 166 -7.60 -8.89 4.87
N PRO A 167 -6.65 -9.81 5.12
CA PRO A 167 -5.79 -10.32 4.06
C PRO A 167 -6.59 -10.99 2.96
N VAL A 168 -6.09 -10.96 1.74
CA VAL A 168 -6.71 -11.57 0.56
C VAL A 168 -5.75 -12.58 -0.04
N VAL A 169 -6.25 -13.75 -0.36
CA VAL A 169 -5.50 -14.80 -1.07
C VAL A 169 -6.09 -14.98 -2.46
N ASP A 170 -5.25 -14.86 -3.49
CA ASP A 170 -5.68 -15.12 -4.88
C ASP A 170 -5.92 -16.61 -5.12
N LYS A 171 -7.16 -16.95 -5.40
CA LYS A 171 -7.64 -18.27 -5.79
C LYS A 171 -8.32 -18.24 -7.16
N THR A 172 -8.19 -17.14 -7.91
CA THR A 172 -8.81 -17.02 -9.23
C THR A 172 -8.19 -17.92 -10.29
N GLY A 173 -6.91 -18.24 -10.15
CA GLY A 173 -6.16 -18.96 -11.16
C GLY A 173 -5.99 -18.17 -12.47
N LEU A 174 -6.21 -16.85 -12.47
CA LEU A 174 -6.14 -15.99 -13.66
C LEU A 174 -4.69 -15.56 -13.93
N PRO A 175 -4.01 -16.13 -14.93
CA PRO A 175 -2.64 -15.74 -15.26
C PRO A 175 -2.62 -14.49 -16.15
N GLY A 176 -1.53 -13.72 -16.04
CA GLY A 176 -1.29 -12.58 -16.94
C GLY A 176 -1.74 -11.25 -16.36
N ARG A 177 -2.07 -10.31 -17.28
CA ARG A 177 -2.36 -8.92 -16.94
C ARG A 177 -3.70 -8.48 -17.50
N TYR A 178 -4.40 -7.62 -16.76
CA TYR A 178 -5.77 -7.24 -17.04
C TYR A 178 -5.98 -5.74 -16.90
N ASP A 179 -6.97 -5.24 -17.66
CA ASP A 179 -7.52 -3.90 -17.59
C ASP A 179 -8.95 -3.98 -17.07
N PHE A 180 -9.28 -3.21 -16.02
CA PHE A 180 -10.62 -3.13 -15.45
C PHE A 180 -10.78 -1.89 -14.57
N ASP A 181 -12.01 -1.55 -14.22
CA ASP A 181 -12.34 -0.48 -13.28
C ASP A 181 -13.12 -1.06 -12.09
N LEU A 182 -12.51 -1.09 -10.91
CA LEU A 182 -13.22 -1.37 -9.67
C LEU A 182 -13.87 -0.09 -9.15
N LYS A 183 -15.18 -0.11 -8.92
CA LYS A 183 -15.94 1.02 -8.40
C LYS A 183 -16.72 0.62 -7.15
N TRP A 184 -16.76 1.50 -6.15
CA TRP A 184 -17.55 1.30 -4.94
C TRP A 184 -18.04 2.62 -4.37
N ALA A 185 -19.18 2.57 -3.65
CA ALA A 185 -19.80 3.75 -3.07
C ALA A 185 -19.01 4.28 -1.85
N ARG A 186 -19.36 5.51 -1.43
CA ARG A 186 -18.75 6.21 -0.30
C ARG A 186 -19.81 6.96 0.51
N PRO A 187 -20.03 6.67 1.79
CA PRO A 187 -19.87 5.41 2.49
C PRO A 187 -20.90 4.43 1.94
N GLY A 188 -20.71 3.16 1.96
CA GLY A 188 -21.74 2.25 1.48
C GLY A 188 -21.25 0.89 1.05
N PRO A 189 -22.04 0.18 0.25
CA PRO A 189 -21.68 -1.16 -0.10
C PRO A 189 -20.30 -1.11 -0.67
N ASP A 190 -19.57 -1.62 0.08
CA ASP A 190 -18.20 -1.68 0.18
C ASP A 190 -17.59 -2.22 -1.11
N ALA A 191 -16.33 -2.29 -1.11
CA ALA A 191 -15.55 -2.81 -2.21
C ALA A 191 -15.91 -4.28 -2.53
N ILE A 192 -16.52 -5.03 -1.62
CA ILE A 192 -16.98 -6.41 -1.87
C ILE A 192 -17.99 -6.42 -3.01
N THR A 193 -19.01 -5.54 -2.96
CA THR A 193 -19.97 -5.40 -4.05
C THR A 193 -19.28 -4.96 -5.36
N GLY A 194 -18.28 -4.07 -5.27
CA GLY A 194 -17.49 -3.66 -6.43
C GLY A 194 -16.72 -4.83 -7.05
N VAL A 195 -16.11 -5.69 -6.24
CA VAL A 195 -15.42 -6.90 -6.69
C VAL A 195 -16.41 -7.87 -7.38
N GLN A 196 -17.61 -8.04 -6.82
CA GLN A 196 -18.67 -8.86 -7.42
C GLN A 196 -19.11 -8.31 -8.79
N GLN A 197 -19.16 -7.00 -8.98
CA GLN A 197 -19.48 -6.39 -10.27
C GLN A 197 -18.44 -6.69 -11.36
N LEU A 198 -17.22 -7.06 -10.98
CA LEU A 198 -16.17 -7.52 -11.90
C LEU A 198 -16.31 -9.00 -12.28
N GLY A 199 -17.28 -9.73 -11.72
CA GLY A 199 -17.40 -11.17 -11.89
C GLY A 199 -16.44 -11.96 -10.98
N LEU A 200 -15.94 -11.33 -9.91
CA LEU A 200 -15.10 -11.96 -8.89
C LEU A 200 -15.89 -12.11 -7.59
N GLY A 201 -15.44 -12.99 -6.72
CA GLY A 201 -15.98 -13.19 -5.38
C GLY A 201 -14.93 -13.00 -4.29
N LEU A 202 -15.38 -12.69 -3.08
CA LEU A 202 -14.55 -12.64 -1.87
C LEU A 202 -15.18 -13.59 -0.84
N ASP A 203 -14.66 -14.81 -0.79
CA ASP A 203 -15.14 -15.85 0.09
C ASP A 203 -14.44 -15.75 1.45
N PRO A 204 -15.19 -15.59 2.57
CA PRO A 204 -14.60 -15.62 3.90
C PRO A 204 -13.96 -16.99 4.17
N ALA A 205 -12.75 -16.99 4.72
CA ALA A 205 -11.99 -18.18 5.05
C ALA A 205 -11.06 -17.90 6.23
N GLU A 206 -10.35 -18.92 6.68
CA GLU A 206 -9.23 -18.80 7.63
C GLU A 206 -7.98 -19.41 7.00
N ALA A 207 -6.83 -18.77 7.23
CA ALA A 207 -5.54 -19.29 6.81
C ALA A 207 -4.44 -18.88 7.78
N ILE A 208 -3.35 -19.64 7.76
CA ILE A 208 -2.11 -19.20 8.38
C ILE A 208 -1.52 -18.09 7.50
N VAL A 209 -1.45 -16.89 8.08
CA VAL A 209 -0.91 -15.69 7.44
C VAL A 209 0.38 -15.31 8.12
N ASP A 210 1.40 -15.02 7.34
CA ASP A 210 2.65 -14.50 7.84
C ASP A 210 2.45 -13.04 8.30
N THR A 211 2.69 -12.79 9.59
CA THR A 211 2.56 -11.45 10.20
C THR A 211 3.93 -10.94 10.63
N LEU A 212 4.06 -9.62 10.79
CA LEU A 212 5.26 -9.00 11.32
C LEU A 212 5.07 -8.58 12.77
N VAL A 213 6.07 -8.89 13.59
CA VAL A 213 6.15 -8.40 14.97
C VAL A 213 7.34 -7.47 15.10
N VAL A 214 7.10 -6.25 15.56
CA VAL A 214 8.15 -5.27 15.85
C VAL A 214 8.74 -5.59 17.21
N ASP A 215 9.97 -6.08 17.23
CA ASP A 215 10.70 -6.45 18.44
C ASP A 215 11.33 -5.23 19.12
N PHE A 216 11.88 -4.33 18.30
CA PHE A 216 12.58 -3.15 18.76
C PHE A 216 12.48 -2.02 17.74
N ILE A 217 12.36 -0.79 18.25
CA ILE A 217 12.35 0.42 17.44
C ILE A 217 12.63 1.66 18.30
N GLU A 218 13.43 2.58 17.80
CA GLU A 218 13.77 3.85 18.44
C GLU A 218 13.22 5.04 17.64
N LYS A 219 12.91 6.14 18.35
CA LYS A 219 12.62 7.41 17.68
C LYS A 219 13.91 7.93 17.05
N PRO A 220 13.86 8.36 15.79
CA PRO A 220 15.05 8.90 15.15
C PRO A 220 15.40 10.28 15.74
N ASP A 221 16.68 10.59 15.78
CA ASP A 221 17.13 11.96 15.95
C ASP A 221 16.64 12.80 14.76
N ALA A 222 16.10 13.98 15.05
CA ALA A 222 15.68 14.91 14.01
C ALA A 222 16.91 15.41 13.22
N ASN A 223 16.85 15.31 11.89
CA ASN A 223 17.84 15.91 10.99
C ASN A 223 17.36 17.27 10.51
#